data_5e47b785a7539e5a4725d5099ee700b9
#
_entry.id   5e47b785a7539e5a4725d5099ee700b9
#
_cell.length_a   1.000
_cell.length_b   1.000
_cell.length_c   1.000
_cell.angle_alpha   90.00
_cell.angle_beta   90.00
_cell.angle_gamma   90.00
#
_symmetry.space_group_name_H-M   'P 1'
#
loop_
_entity.id
_entity.type
_entity.pdbx_description
1 polymer ?
#
loop_
_entity_poly.entity_id
_entity_poly.type
_entity_poly.pdbx_seq_one_letter_code
_entity_poly.pdbx_strand_id
1 'polypeptide(L)'
;MMMSENVKKAPGFKQNMTGFMQKYRVGAFFQKYTMLIALVAVTVVFTCWPGKEGLILLPPNITGLIAENAYVFVLATGMLMCILTGGNIDLSVGSVVCFAGAVGCTMMASGVNMWVAVVVMLGIGLLIGAFQGFWIAKLHVPAFIATLAGMYAFRGFTNVVMNGLRVDITNETFLNVFGTGKGSYIPDFIRNSSEAINGWFTKDNTALVGLIGENYITKFNLTCMVFGLAAVIIFILMRVRKILIQRRLGISQSIPGQIVSMVLIAAVMIWLSFQLSCYRGLPMVLVWIGLVLGIYQYVTTKTAMGRHLYAVGGNEKATALSGVKTRNVYWFAYANIGLLAGLAGILTAARGKGIDPTYGEGYEMDAIAACFIGGASAYGGTGKVSGMIIGALLMGVINKGMIIIGVDANFQKVVKGIVLLLAVMFDVMSKRQKR
;
A
#
# COMPACT_ATOMS: atom_id res chain seq x y z
N MET A 1 74.32 -0.30 18.14
CA MET A 1 73.67 -1.54 17.75
C MET A 1 72.53 -1.78 18.71
N MET A 2 71.35 -1.25 18.37
CA MET A 2 70.08 -1.54 19.04
C MET A 2 68.98 -1.58 17.99
N MET A 3 68.53 -2.79 17.64
CA MET A 3 67.34 -3.04 16.82
C MET A 3 66.10 -2.76 17.65
N SER A 4 65.27 -1.80 17.24
CA SER A 4 63.93 -1.63 17.76
C SER A 4 62.97 -2.49 16.97
N GLU A 5 62.51 -3.60 17.57
CA GLU A 5 61.42 -4.41 17.07
C GLU A 5 60.12 -3.60 17.02
N ASN A 6 59.64 -3.35 15.79
CA ASN A 6 58.32 -2.83 15.54
C ASN A 6 57.27 -3.93 15.74
N VAL A 7 56.78 -4.09 16.95
CA VAL A 7 55.61 -4.91 17.26
C VAL A 7 54.37 -4.26 16.66
N LYS A 8 53.90 -4.74 15.49
CA LYS A 8 52.61 -4.36 14.93
C LYS A 8 51.50 -4.82 15.90
N LYS A 9 50.95 -3.88 16.65
CA LYS A 9 49.74 -4.12 17.46
C LYS A 9 48.64 -4.64 16.55
N ALA A 10 48.04 -5.79 16.93
CA ALA A 10 46.87 -6.34 16.24
C ALA A 10 45.74 -5.30 16.24
N PRO A 11 45.02 -5.11 15.13
CA PRO A 11 43.95 -4.12 15.05
C PRO A 11 42.86 -4.47 16.05
N GLY A 12 42.50 -3.48 16.90
CA GLY A 12 41.49 -3.65 17.94
C GLY A 12 40.11 -3.98 17.34
N PHE A 13 39.26 -4.64 18.12
CA PHE A 13 37.92 -5.10 17.73
C PHE A 13 37.11 -4.01 16.99
N LYS A 14 37.21 -2.74 17.38
CA LYS A 14 36.61 -1.58 16.68
C LYS A 14 37.17 -1.38 15.27
N GLN A 15 38.48 -1.55 15.05
CA GLN A 15 39.09 -1.41 13.72
C GLN A 15 38.73 -2.55 12.79
N ASN A 16 38.61 -3.77 13.30
CA ASN A 16 38.14 -4.94 12.55
C ASN A 16 36.66 -4.79 12.16
N MET A 17 35.82 -4.26 13.05
CA MET A 17 34.42 -4.03 12.78
C MET A 17 34.18 -2.91 11.77
N THR A 18 34.94 -1.80 11.84
CA THR A 18 34.87 -0.73 10.85
C THR A 18 35.39 -1.18 9.47
N GLY A 19 36.47 -1.97 9.43
CA GLY A 19 36.97 -2.59 8.20
C GLY A 19 35.98 -3.57 7.57
N PHE A 20 35.31 -4.39 8.38
CA PHE A 20 34.24 -5.29 7.93
C PHE A 20 33.03 -4.52 7.39
N MET A 21 32.60 -3.47 8.07
CA MET A 21 31.49 -2.60 7.62
C MET A 21 31.80 -1.85 6.31
N GLN A 22 33.04 -1.39 6.11
CA GLN A 22 33.48 -0.78 4.87
C GLN A 22 33.62 -1.80 3.73
N LYS A 23 34.20 -2.96 3.98
CA LYS A 23 34.40 -4.04 2.99
C LYS A 23 33.09 -4.59 2.42
N TYR A 24 32.04 -4.69 3.23
CA TYR A 24 30.75 -5.23 2.81
C TYR A 24 29.67 -4.17 2.49
N ARG A 25 30.01 -2.88 2.48
CA ARG A 25 29.06 -1.77 2.26
C ARG A 25 27.80 -1.91 3.11
N VAL A 26 27.96 -2.35 4.36
CA VAL A 26 26.86 -2.64 5.29
C VAL A 26 25.95 -1.41 5.46
N GLY A 27 26.52 -0.21 5.54
CA GLY A 27 25.75 1.03 5.61
C GLY A 27 24.85 1.27 4.37
N ALA A 28 25.35 0.96 3.18
CA ALA A 28 24.56 1.08 1.95
C ALA A 28 23.44 0.03 1.87
N PHE A 29 23.66 -1.16 2.43
CA PHE A 29 22.63 -2.19 2.56
C PHE A 29 21.50 -1.73 3.50
N PHE A 30 21.84 -1.27 4.69
CA PHE A 30 20.84 -0.75 5.64
C PHE A 30 20.07 0.43 5.04
N GLN A 31 20.72 1.41 4.40
CA GLN A 31 20.03 2.51 3.73
C GLN A 31 19.06 2.04 2.64
N LYS A 32 19.43 1.02 1.88
CA LYS A 32 18.59 0.50 0.79
C LYS A 32 17.36 -0.26 1.29
N TYR A 33 17.48 -0.96 2.43
CA TYR A 33 16.46 -1.86 2.95
C TYR A 33 15.83 -1.39 4.26
N THR A 34 16.08 -0.15 4.70
CA THR A 34 15.57 0.42 5.96
C THR A 34 14.07 0.21 6.14
N MET A 35 13.29 0.46 5.08
CA MET A 35 11.82 0.34 5.14
C MET A 35 11.36 -1.11 5.28
N LEU A 36 12.05 -2.03 4.61
CA LEU A 36 11.76 -3.46 4.74
C LEU A 36 12.14 -3.99 6.14
N ILE A 37 13.26 -3.50 6.67
CA ILE A 37 13.70 -3.83 8.03
C ILE A 37 12.69 -3.30 9.05
N ALA A 38 12.19 -2.08 8.88
CA ALA A 38 11.14 -1.50 9.73
C ALA A 38 9.85 -2.33 9.68
N LEU A 39 9.41 -2.75 8.48
CA LEU A 39 8.24 -3.62 8.31
C LEU A 39 8.41 -4.94 9.07
N VAL A 40 9.57 -5.59 8.90
CA VAL A 40 9.86 -6.85 9.60
C VAL A 40 9.92 -6.64 11.11
N ALA A 41 10.61 -5.60 11.59
CA ALA A 41 10.73 -5.30 13.02
C ALA A 41 9.36 -5.07 13.67
N VAL A 42 8.50 -4.26 13.06
CA VAL A 42 7.14 -4.00 13.56
C VAL A 42 6.28 -5.27 13.52
N THR A 43 6.39 -6.06 12.45
CA THR A 43 5.68 -7.36 12.38
C THR A 43 6.13 -8.29 13.50
N VAL A 44 7.44 -8.37 13.79
CA VAL A 44 7.98 -9.19 14.89
C VAL A 44 7.46 -8.70 16.25
N VAL A 45 7.42 -7.39 16.48
CA VAL A 45 6.87 -6.82 17.73
C VAL A 45 5.44 -7.28 17.96
N PHE A 46 4.57 -7.17 16.95
CA PHE A 46 3.17 -7.62 17.08
C PHE A 46 3.04 -9.16 17.12
N THR A 47 3.96 -9.89 16.49
CA THR A 47 3.96 -11.37 16.54
C THR A 47 4.35 -11.91 17.91
N CYS A 48 5.29 -11.23 18.58
CA CYS A 48 5.80 -11.62 19.90
C CYS A 48 5.06 -10.92 21.05
N TRP A 49 3.92 -10.24 20.79
CA TRP A 49 3.21 -9.51 21.84
C TRP A 49 2.64 -10.44 22.91
N PRO A 50 2.92 -10.20 24.23
CA PRO A 50 2.48 -11.08 25.31
C PRO A 50 0.96 -11.33 25.31
N GLY A 51 0.58 -12.61 25.36
CA GLY A 51 -0.81 -13.05 25.33
C GLY A 51 -1.53 -12.96 23.99
N LYS A 52 -0.81 -12.57 22.91
CA LYS A 52 -1.32 -12.46 21.54
C LYS A 52 -0.34 -13.05 20.52
N GLU A 53 0.55 -13.93 20.97
CA GLU A 53 1.64 -14.46 20.17
C GLU A 53 1.14 -15.13 18.90
N GLY A 54 1.75 -14.77 17.79
CA GLY A 54 1.47 -15.35 16.46
C GLY A 54 0.13 -14.95 15.83
N LEU A 55 -0.77 -14.28 16.55
CA LEU A 55 -2.13 -13.98 16.03
C LEU A 55 -2.11 -13.17 14.74
N ILE A 56 -1.18 -12.22 14.59
CA ILE A 56 -1.09 -11.37 13.40
C ILE A 56 -0.78 -12.19 12.14
N LEU A 57 -0.06 -13.31 12.26
CA LEU A 57 0.34 -14.18 11.16
C LEU A 57 -0.71 -15.23 10.79
N LEU A 58 -1.81 -15.34 11.54
CA LEU A 58 -2.88 -16.28 11.21
C LEU A 58 -3.54 -15.92 9.87
N PRO A 59 -3.94 -16.91 9.06
CA PRO A 59 -4.57 -16.70 7.74
C PRO A 59 -5.73 -15.69 7.73
N PRO A 60 -6.68 -15.71 8.69
CA PRO A 60 -7.75 -14.72 8.77
C PRO A 60 -7.24 -13.29 8.96
N ASN A 61 -6.18 -13.12 9.78
CA ASN A 61 -5.64 -11.81 10.10
C ASN A 61 -4.79 -11.23 8.96
N ILE A 62 -4.05 -12.08 8.23
CA ILE A 62 -3.34 -11.67 7.00
C ILE A 62 -4.33 -11.23 5.92
N THR A 63 -5.40 -12.01 5.68
CA THR A 63 -6.44 -11.62 4.74
C THR A 63 -7.16 -10.36 5.18
N GLY A 64 -7.48 -10.26 6.48
CA GLY A 64 -8.06 -9.07 7.09
C GLY A 64 -7.17 -7.85 6.97
N LEU A 65 -5.85 -7.98 7.19
CA LEU A 65 -4.89 -6.89 7.03
C LEU A 65 -4.97 -6.26 5.62
N ILE A 66 -4.99 -7.08 4.58
CA ILE A 66 -5.09 -6.61 3.19
C ILE A 66 -6.43 -5.92 2.94
N ALA A 67 -7.52 -6.57 3.33
CA ALA A 67 -8.86 -6.10 3.05
C ALA A 67 -9.23 -4.84 3.86
N GLU A 68 -8.81 -4.77 5.10
CA GLU A 68 -9.08 -3.65 5.99
C GLU A 68 -8.27 -2.41 5.64
N ASN A 69 -7.09 -2.57 5.08
CA ASN A 69 -6.22 -1.48 4.67
C ASN A 69 -6.21 -1.24 3.16
N ALA A 70 -7.20 -1.75 2.41
CA ALA A 70 -7.31 -1.55 0.97
C ALA A 70 -7.31 -0.06 0.59
N TYR A 71 -8.01 0.77 1.38
CA TYR A 71 -8.04 2.22 1.18
C TYR A 71 -6.65 2.85 1.26
N VAL A 72 -5.77 2.35 2.13
CA VAL A 72 -4.39 2.87 2.25
C VAL A 72 -3.63 2.68 0.94
N PHE A 73 -3.68 1.48 0.34
CA PHE A 73 -3.01 1.22 -0.93
C PHE A 73 -3.54 2.11 -2.05
N VAL A 74 -4.86 2.28 -2.12
CA VAL A 74 -5.51 3.08 -3.16
C VAL A 74 -5.20 4.57 -2.98
N LEU A 75 -5.42 5.12 -1.78
CA LEU A 75 -5.18 6.54 -1.50
C LEU A 75 -3.71 6.91 -1.54
N ALA A 76 -2.81 6.08 -0.99
CA ALA A 76 -1.39 6.33 -1.03
C ALA A 76 -0.84 6.36 -2.46
N THR A 77 -1.46 5.62 -3.39
CA THR A 77 -1.09 5.67 -4.82
C THR A 77 -1.36 7.06 -5.41
N GLY A 78 -2.52 7.64 -5.15
CA GLY A 78 -2.85 9.02 -5.57
C GLY A 78 -2.04 10.06 -4.80
N MET A 79 -1.89 9.88 -3.48
CA MET A 79 -1.10 10.75 -2.62
C MET A 79 0.35 10.83 -3.07
N LEU A 80 0.93 9.71 -3.51
CA LEU A 80 2.28 9.69 -4.06
C LEU A 80 2.42 10.62 -5.27
N MET A 81 1.42 10.67 -6.17
CA MET A 81 1.49 11.59 -7.32
C MET A 81 1.44 13.05 -6.88
N CYS A 82 0.62 13.40 -5.89
CA CYS A 82 0.59 14.76 -5.33
C CYS A 82 1.92 15.11 -4.66
N ILE A 83 2.47 14.22 -3.85
CA ILE A 83 3.78 14.42 -3.19
C ILE A 83 4.90 14.58 -4.25
N LEU A 84 4.88 13.81 -5.33
CA LEU A 84 5.88 13.91 -6.40
C LEU A 84 5.92 15.30 -7.03
N THR A 85 4.82 16.08 -7.04
CA THR A 85 4.77 17.42 -7.64
C THR A 85 5.34 18.55 -6.78
N GLY A 86 6.17 18.25 -5.77
CA GLY A 86 6.79 19.29 -4.92
C GLY A 86 6.44 19.15 -3.45
N GLY A 87 6.09 17.96 -3.00
CA GLY A 87 5.72 17.69 -1.60
C GLY A 87 4.29 18.10 -1.25
N ASN A 88 3.44 18.31 -2.25
CA ASN A 88 2.03 18.65 -2.06
C ASN A 88 1.25 17.49 -1.44
N ILE A 89 0.38 17.81 -0.50
CA ILE A 89 -0.42 16.85 0.25
C ILE A 89 -1.89 17.18 0.05
N ASP A 90 -2.73 16.16 -0.04
CA ASP A 90 -4.19 16.31 -0.05
C ASP A 90 -4.77 15.79 1.28
N LEU A 91 -5.23 16.72 2.11
CA LEU A 91 -5.85 16.41 3.41
C LEU A 91 -7.33 16.03 3.30
N SER A 92 -7.96 16.29 2.16
CA SER A 92 -9.39 16.06 1.99
C SER A 92 -9.77 14.62 1.64
N VAL A 93 -8.79 13.79 1.26
CA VAL A 93 -9.04 12.45 0.68
C VAL A 93 -9.93 11.59 1.57
N GLY A 94 -9.76 11.62 2.89
CA GLY A 94 -10.60 10.87 3.83
C GLY A 94 -12.06 11.35 3.81
N SER A 95 -12.28 12.66 3.77
CA SER A 95 -13.61 13.24 3.68
C SER A 95 -14.28 12.97 2.33
N VAL A 96 -13.50 12.98 1.24
CA VAL A 96 -13.99 12.64 -0.11
C VAL A 96 -14.37 11.15 -0.19
N VAL A 97 -13.59 10.25 0.43
CA VAL A 97 -13.93 8.83 0.57
C VAL A 97 -15.30 8.66 1.22
N CYS A 98 -15.51 9.34 2.36
CA CYS A 98 -16.75 9.26 3.10
C CYS A 98 -17.92 9.85 2.32
N PHE A 99 -17.74 11.02 1.70
CA PHE A 99 -18.78 11.69 0.93
C PHE A 99 -19.19 10.90 -0.30
N ALA A 100 -18.23 10.41 -1.10
CA ALA A 100 -18.54 9.56 -2.24
C ALA A 100 -19.25 8.27 -1.79
N GLY A 101 -18.78 7.65 -0.70
CA GLY A 101 -19.43 6.51 -0.07
C GLY A 101 -20.87 6.82 0.38
N ALA A 102 -21.08 7.95 1.03
CA ALA A 102 -22.40 8.40 1.51
C ALA A 102 -23.40 8.53 0.37
N VAL A 103 -23.04 9.24 -0.70
CA VAL A 103 -23.91 9.40 -1.89
C VAL A 103 -24.21 8.04 -2.51
N GLY A 104 -23.21 7.19 -2.75
CA GLY A 104 -23.41 5.89 -3.36
C GLY A 104 -24.28 4.95 -2.53
N CYS A 105 -24.05 4.90 -1.20
CA CYS A 105 -24.87 4.10 -0.28
C CYS A 105 -26.32 4.59 -0.24
N THR A 106 -26.54 5.89 -0.15
CA THR A 106 -27.89 6.49 -0.15
C THR A 106 -28.61 6.20 -1.47
N MET A 107 -27.93 6.31 -2.62
CA MET A 107 -28.51 5.94 -3.92
C MET A 107 -28.92 4.46 -3.95
N MET A 108 -28.07 3.55 -3.50
CA MET A 108 -28.39 2.12 -3.47
C MET A 108 -29.52 1.79 -2.48
N ALA A 109 -29.55 2.46 -1.34
CA ALA A 109 -30.63 2.34 -0.36
C ALA A 109 -31.97 2.84 -0.92
N SER A 110 -31.96 3.84 -1.84
CA SER A 110 -33.12 4.32 -2.56
C SER A 110 -33.49 3.47 -3.79
N GLY A 111 -32.87 2.30 -3.99
CA GLY A 111 -33.18 1.36 -5.06
C GLY A 111 -32.48 1.65 -6.41
N VAL A 112 -31.54 2.57 -6.45
CA VAL A 112 -30.75 2.84 -7.67
C VAL A 112 -29.81 1.67 -7.96
N ASN A 113 -29.66 1.35 -9.25
CA ASN A 113 -28.75 0.29 -9.68
C ASN A 113 -27.32 0.52 -9.17
N MET A 114 -26.71 -0.51 -8.64
CA MET A 114 -25.37 -0.42 -8.03
C MET A 114 -24.28 0.07 -9.01
N TRP A 115 -24.34 -0.29 -10.29
CA TRP A 115 -23.35 0.18 -11.29
C TRP A 115 -23.44 1.68 -11.54
N VAL A 116 -24.67 2.22 -11.52
CA VAL A 116 -24.89 3.67 -11.60
C VAL A 116 -24.29 4.34 -10.36
N ALA A 117 -24.57 3.80 -9.17
CA ALA A 117 -23.99 4.32 -7.92
C ALA A 117 -22.45 4.27 -7.95
N VAL A 118 -21.82 3.20 -8.42
CA VAL A 118 -20.37 3.09 -8.59
C VAL A 118 -19.80 4.16 -9.52
N VAL A 119 -20.43 4.37 -10.69
CA VAL A 119 -20.01 5.42 -11.64
C VAL A 119 -20.13 6.80 -11.01
N VAL A 120 -21.22 7.06 -10.29
CA VAL A 120 -21.44 8.34 -9.59
C VAL A 120 -20.39 8.55 -8.49
N MET A 121 -20.07 7.53 -7.69
CA MET A 121 -19.02 7.62 -6.66
C MET A 121 -17.66 7.96 -7.26
N LEU A 122 -17.27 7.30 -8.35
CA LEU A 122 -16.02 7.60 -9.06
C LEU A 122 -16.06 9.02 -9.67
N GLY A 123 -17.19 9.40 -10.25
CA GLY A 123 -17.41 10.73 -10.83
C GLY A 123 -17.32 11.84 -9.80
N ILE A 124 -17.95 11.68 -8.63
CA ILE A 124 -17.87 12.62 -7.51
C ILE A 124 -16.42 12.79 -7.06
N GLY A 125 -15.71 11.69 -6.83
CA GLY A 125 -14.30 11.75 -6.45
C GLY A 125 -13.47 12.51 -7.48
N LEU A 126 -13.60 12.17 -8.77
CA LEU A 126 -12.90 12.84 -9.86
C LEU A 126 -13.23 14.34 -9.95
N LEU A 127 -14.50 14.71 -9.86
CA LEU A 127 -14.95 16.11 -9.92
C LEU A 127 -14.42 16.93 -8.75
N ILE A 128 -14.44 16.38 -7.53
CA ILE A 128 -13.89 17.04 -6.35
C ILE A 128 -12.39 17.23 -6.50
N GLY A 129 -11.66 16.19 -6.89
CA GLY A 129 -10.22 16.29 -7.12
C GLY A 129 -9.87 17.28 -8.24
N ALA A 130 -10.63 17.28 -9.34
CA ALA A 130 -10.47 18.25 -10.42
C ALA A 130 -10.77 19.68 -9.97
N PHE A 131 -11.80 19.89 -9.15
CA PHE A 131 -12.15 21.18 -8.55
C PHE A 131 -11.05 21.70 -7.62
N GLN A 132 -10.56 20.87 -6.72
CA GLN A 132 -9.43 21.25 -5.84
C GLN A 132 -8.15 21.50 -6.66
N GLY A 133 -7.88 20.63 -7.63
CA GLY A 133 -6.77 20.83 -8.57
C GLY A 133 -6.85 22.13 -9.36
N PHE A 134 -8.06 22.63 -9.67
CA PHE A 134 -8.26 23.94 -10.30
C PHE A 134 -7.75 25.08 -9.40
N TRP A 135 -8.15 25.10 -8.11
CA TRP A 135 -7.69 26.13 -7.17
C TRP A 135 -6.18 26.12 -6.99
N ILE A 136 -5.60 24.92 -6.87
CA ILE A 136 -4.17 24.73 -6.62
C ILE A 136 -3.35 25.04 -7.88
N ALA A 137 -3.74 24.46 -9.03
CA ALA A 137 -2.94 24.52 -10.24
C ALA A 137 -3.11 25.82 -11.02
N LYS A 138 -4.31 26.43 -11.02
CA LYS A 138 -4.59 27.62 -11.83
C LYS A 138 -4.60 28.91 -11.03
N LEU A 139 -5.12 28.89 -9.81
CA LEU A 139 -5.19 30.05 -8.94
C LEU A 139 -4.05 30.12 -7.93
N HIS A 140 -3.16 29.11 -7.91
CA HIS A 140 -2.00 29.04 -7.04
C HIS A 140 -2.33 29.12 -5.53
N VAL A 141 -3.53 28.65 -5.16
CA VAL A 141 -3.87 28.51 -3.74
C VAL A 141 -2.97 27.42 -3.14
N PRO A 142 -2.35 27.65 -1.99
CA PRO A 142 -1.55 26.62 -1.32
C PRO A 142 -2.36 25.33 -1.14
N ALA A 143 -1.77 24.19 -1.54
CA ALA A 143 -2.45 22.90 -1.57
C ALA A 143 -3.07 22.54 -0.23
N PHE A 144 -2.33 22.75 0.86
CA PHE A 144 -2.77 22.48 2.21
C PHE A 144 -4.04 23.29 2.58
N ILE A 145 -4.14 24.56 2.17
CA ILE A 145 -5.33 25.40 2.48
C ILE A 145 -6.53 24.91 1.67
N ALA A 146 -6.37 24.67 0.36
CA ALA A 146 -7.45 24.22 -0.50
C ALA A 146 -8.01 22.87 -0.05
N THR A 147 -7.13 21.91 0.30
CA THR A 147 -7.54 20.57 0.72
C THR A 147 -8.06 20.54 2.15
N LEU A 148 -7.56 21.38 3.06
CA LEU A 148 -8.09 21.52 4.41
C LEU A 148 -9.52 22.09 4.37
N ALA A 149 -9.77 23.11 3.56
CA ALA A 149 -11.12 23.64 3.34
C ALA A 149 -12.05 22.56 2.75
N GLY A 150 -11.56 21.79 1.77
CA GLY A 150 -12.27 20.64 1.19
C GLY A 150 -12.58 19.57 2.24
N MET A 151 -11.65 19.26 3.13
CA MET A 151 -11.84 18.28 4.21
C MET A 151 -13.06 18.65 5.07
N TYR A 152 -13.16 19.88 5.53
CA TYR A 152 -14.30 20.32 6.33
C TYR A 152 -15.60 20.39 5.52
N ALA A 153 -15.55 20.93 4.29
CA ALA A 153 -16.73 21.04 3.44
C ALA A 153 -17.34 19.66 3.13
N PHE A 154 -16.52 18.70 2.67
CA PHE A 154 -17.02 17.37 2.31
C PHE A 154 -17.39 16.53 3.54
N ARG A 155 -16.78 16.77 4.70
CA ARG A 155 -17.25 16.18 5.97
C ARG A 155 -18.63 16.70 6.33
N GLY A 156 -18.87 18.01 6.18
CA GLY A 156 -20.19 18.63 6.38
C GLY A 156 -21.24 18.08 5.41
N PHE A 157 -20.94 18.04 4.11
CA PHE A 157 -21.84 17.46 3.11
C PHE A 157 -22.16 15.99 3.34
N THR A 158 -21.22 15.20 3.85
CA THR A 158 -21.46 13.81 4.24
C THR A 158 -22.58 13.73 5.28
N ASN A 159 -22.48 14.54 6.34
CA ASN A 159 -23.50 14.56 7.41
C ASN A 159 -24.87 15.02 6.89
N VAL A 160 -24.90 16.01 5.96
CA VAL A 160 -26.15 16.46 5.32
C VAL A 160 -26.80 15.34 4.50
N VAL A 161 -26.02 14.63 3.66
CA VAL A 161 -26.55 13.54 2.82
C VAL A 161 -27.06 12.37 3.65
N MET A 162 -26.42 12.08 4.77
CA MET A 162 -26.73 10.92 5.60
C MET A 162 -27.65 11.27 6.80
N ASN A 163 -28.02 12.55 6.97
CA ASN A 163 -28.73 13.03 8.18
C ASN A 163 -28.02 12.63 9.49
N GLY A 164 -26.69 12.54 9.46
CA GLY A 164 -25.88 12.10 10.61
C GLY A 164 -26.00 10.63 10.99
N LEU A 165 -26.72 9.82 10.21
CA LEU A 165 -26.96 8.39 10.49
C LEU A 165 -26.17 7.49 9.53
N ARG A 166 -25.87 6.29 9.99
CA ARG A 166 -25.27 5.25 9.14
C ARG A 166 -26.24 4.80 8.05
N VAL A 167 -25.75 4.61 6.85
CA VAL A 167 -26.50 4.03 5.71
C VAL A 167 -25.96 2.64 5.39
N ASP A 168 -26.79 1.62 5.56
CA ASP A 168 -26.42 0.22 5.29
C ASP A 168 -26.71 -0.18 3.84
N ILE A 169 -25.90 -1.13 3.31
CA ILE A 169 -26.03 -1.70 1.97
C ILE A 169 -26.45 -3.15 2.09
N THR A 170 -27.54 -3.51 1.42
CA THR A 170 -28.04 -4.89 1.33
C THR A 170 -27.72 -5.56 -0.01
N ASN A 171 -27.20 -4.83 -0.98
CA ASN A 171 -26.91 -5.33 -2.32
C ASN A 171 -25.74 -6.33 -2.28
N GLU A 172 -26.05 -7.63 -2.34
CA GLU A 172 -25.03 -8.69 -2.27
C GLU A 172 -24.02 -8.62 -3.41
N THR A 173 -24.44 -8.25 -4.62
CA THR A 173 -23.52 -8.14 -5.77
C THR A 173 -22.47 -7.08 -5.53
N PHE A 174 -22.85 -5.91 -5.00
CA PHE A 174 -21.91 -4.86 -4.63
C PHE A 174 -20.93 -5.35 -3.56
N LEU A 175 -21.44 -6.00 -2.50
CA LEU A 175 -20.62 -6.54 -1.43
C LEU A 175 -19.65 -7.63 -1.91
N ASN A 176 -20.06 -8.44 -2.88
CA ASN A 176 -19.23 -9.51 -3.43
C ASN A 176 -18.14 -8.97 -4.37
N VAL A 177 -18.43 -7.96 -5.19
CA VAL A 177 -17.47 -7.39 -6.16
C VAL A 177 -16.43 -6.49 -5.47
N PHE A 178 -16.84 -5.69 -4.48
CA PHE A 178 -15.98 -4.67 -3.88
C PHE A 178 -15.62 -4.93 -2.41
N GLY A 179 -16.31 -5.81 -1.72
CA GLY A 179 -16.20 -6.02 -0.29
C GLY A 179 -15.42 -7.27 0.13
N THR A 180 -15.80 -7.77 1.31
CA THR A 180 -15.19 -8.93 1.97
C THR A 180 -16.26 -9.95 2.42
N GLY A 181 -17.44 -9.95 1.79
CA GLY A 181 -18.53 -10.88 2.05
C GLY A 181 -18.16 -12.34 1.73
N LYS A 182 -19.11 -13.27 1.91
CA LYS A 182 -18.88 -14.68 1.60
C LYS A 182 -18.54 -14.90 0.13
N GLY A 183 -19.17 -14.16 -0.79
CA GLY A 183 -18.95 -14.22 -2.24
C GLY A 183 -17.83 -13.29 -2.76
N SER A 184 -17.13 -12.57 -1.87
CA SER A 184 -16.04 -11.63 -2.24
C SER A 184 -14.69 -12.31 -2.45
N TYR A 185 -14.65 -13.62 -2.44
CA TYR A 185 -13.45 -14.42 -2.69
C TYR A 185 -13.58 -15.14 -4.02
N ILE A 186 -12.49 -15.25 -4.74
CA ILE A 186 -12.47 -16.04 -5.98
C ILE A 186 -12.81 -17.50 -5.64
N PRO A 187 -13.87 -18.08 -6.25
CA PRO A 187 -14.26 -19.46 -5.98
C PRO A 187 -13.14 -20.45 -6.31
N ASP A 188 -13.13 -21.57 -5.63
CA ASP A 188 -12.20 -22.65 -5.93
C ASP A 188 -12.64 -23.45 -7.15
N PHE A 189 -12.35 -22.94 -8.34
CA PHE A 189 -12.71 -23.59 -9.60
C PHE A 189 -12.04 -24.96 -9.76
N ILE A 190 -10.77 -25.10 -9.32
CA ILE A 190 -10.00 -26.33 -9.51
C ILE A 190 -10.52 -27.44 -8.59
N ARG A 191 -10.73 -27.13 -7.31
CA ARG A 191 -11.24 -28.09 -6.35
C ARG A 191 -12.68 -28.49 -6.64
N ASN A 192 -13.53 -27.52 -7.04
CA ASN A 192 -14.94 -27.77 -7.33
C ASN A 192 -15.16 -28.48 -8.69
N SER A 193 -14.14 -28.55 -9.56
CA SER A 193 -14.24 -29.22 -10.87
C SER A 193 -14.16 -30.77 -10.80
N SER A 194 -13.67 -31.33 -9.69
CA SER A 194 -13.43 -32.75 -9.54
C SER A 194 -13.68 -33.23 -8.11
N GLU A 195 -14.58 -34.20 -7.96
CA GLU A 195 -14.84 -34.86 -6.67
C GLU A 195 -13.59 -35.55 -6.12
N ALA A 196 -12.78 -36.15 -7.00
CA ALA A 196 -11.53 -36.80 -6.62
C ALA A 196 -10.55 -35.78 -5.97
N ILE A 197 -10.40 -34.60 -6.56
CA ILE A 197 -9.53 -33.54 -5.99
C ILE A 197 -10.13 -33.03 -4.69
N ASN A 198 -11.45 -32.83 -4.62
CA ASN A 198 -12.10 -32.39 -3.40
C ASN A 198 -11.94 -33.39 -2.26
N GLY A 199 -11.97 -34.68 -2.56
CA GLY A 199 -11.76 -35.78 -1.61
C GLY A 199 -10.36 -35.80 -0.97
N TRP A 200 -9.36 -35.19 -1.59
CA TRP A 200 -8.02 -35.07 -0.98
C TRP A 200 -7.95 -34.07 0.18
N PHE A 201 -8.83 -33.06 0.19
CA PHE A 201 -8.84 -31.99 1.20
C PHE A 201 -9.80 -32.31 2.35
N THR A 202 -9.73 -33.56 2.88
CA THR A 202 -10.47 -34.02 4.04
C THR A 202 -9.55 -34.10 5.27
N LYS A 203 -10.15 -34.16 6.45
CA LYS A 203 -9.40 -34.33 7.70
C LYS A 203 -8.69 -35.67 7.82
N ASP A 204 -9.10 -36.65 7.03
CA ASP A 204 -8.55 -38.01 7.03
C ASP A 204 -7.18 -38.08 6.31
N ASN A 205 -6.88 -37.08 5.47
CA ASN A 205 -5.60 -37.01 4.78
C ASN A 205 -4.52 -36.42 5.69
N THR A 206 -3.88 -37.28 6.49
CA THR A 206 -2.87 -36.91 7.48
C THR A 206 -1.68 -36.14 6.89
N ALA A 207 -1.28 -36.42 5.63
CA ALA A 207 -0.17 -35.72 4.98
C ALA A 207 -0.52 -34.27 4.69
N LEU A 208 -1.70 -33.98 4.13
CA LEU A 208 -2.16 -32.63 3.87
C LEU A 208 -2.57 -31.90 5.16
N VAL A 209 -3.12 -32.59 6.14
CA VAL A 209 -3.38 -32.03 7.48
C VAL A 209 -2.11 -31.56 8.13
N GLY A 210 -1.00 -32.31 8.02
CA GLY A 210 0.31 -31.90 8.54
C GLY A 210 0.88 -30.64 7.90
N LEU A 211 0.57 -30.39 6.60
CA LEU A 211 1.05 -29.22 5.84
C LEU A 211 0.16 -28.01 6.01
N ILE A 212 -1.15 -28.17 5.95
CA ILE A 212 -2.15 -27.08 5.88
C ILE A 212 -2.71 -26.76 7.27
N GLY A 213 -2.78 -27.76 8.14
CA GLY A 213 -3.42 -27.70 9.45
C GLY A 213 -4.89 -28.15 9.41
N GLU A 214 -5.32 -28.87 10.43
CA GLU A 214 -6.68 -29.47 10.53
C GLU A 214 -7.81 -28.45 10.40
N ASN A 215 -7.61 -27.25 10.93
CA ASN A 215 -8.60 -26.17 10.92
C ASN A 215 -8.79 -25.50 9.54
N TYR A 216 -7.82 -25.66 8.63
CA TYR A 216 -7.79 -24.97 7.34
C TYR A 216 -7.97 -25.88 6.14
N ILE A 217 -7.72 -27.19 6.27
CA ILE A 217 -7.74 -28.14 5.15
C ILE A 217 -9.09 -28.18 4.40
N THR A 218 -10.18 -28.14 5.11
CA THR A 218 -11.54 -28.17 4.50
C THR A 218 -11.91 -26.88 3.77
N LYS A 219 -11.23 -25.77 4.10
CA LYS A 219 -11.45 -24.43 3.53
C LYS A 219 -10.35 -24.00 2.58
N PHE A 220 -9.34 -24.85 2.36
CA PHE A 220 -8.21 -24.54 1.51
C PHE A 220 -8.65 -24.32 0.07
N ASN A 221 -8.24 -23.19 -0.50
CA ASN A 221 -8.57 -22.79 -1.87
C ASN A 221 -7.40 -23.12 -2.80
N LEU A 222 -7.53 -24.20 -3.57
CA LEU A 222 -6.49 -24.69 -4.48
C LEU A 222 -6.26 -23.70 -5.66
N THR A 223 -7.34 -23.11 -6.17
CA THR A 223 -7.26 -22.11 -7.25
C THR A 223 -6.38 -20.91 -6.83
N CYS A 224 -6.52 -20.41 -5.61
CA CYS A 224 -5.71 -19.33 -5.08
C CYS A 224 -4.22 -19.73 -5.02
N MET A 225 -3.91 -20.94 -4.58
CA MET A 225 -2.53 -21.43 -4.53
C MET A 225 -1.90 -21.54 -5.92
N VAL A 226 -2.66 -22.06 -6.90
CA VAL A 226 -2.19 -22.17 -8.30
C VAL A 226 -1.95 -20.77 -8.91
N PHE A 227 -2.86 -19.83 -8.72
CA PHE A 227 -2.64 -18.45 -9.18
C PHE A 227 -1.43 -17.80 -8.49
N GLY A 228 -1.25 -18.03 -7.20
CA GLY A 228 -0.07 -17.55 -6.47
C GLY A 228 1.24 -18.11 -7.02
N LEU A 229 1.30 -19.43 -7.26
CA LEU A 229 2.46 -20.08 -7.88
C LEU A 229 2.72 -19.59 -9.31
N ALA A 230 1.67 -19.40 -10.11
CA ALA A 230 1.78 -18.83 -11.44
C ALA A 230 2.37 -17.39 -11.40
N ALA A 231 1.90 -16.56 -10.48
CA ALA A 231 2.44 -15.22 -10.27
C ALA A 231 3.92 -15.25 -9.87
N VAL A 232 4.34 -16.19 -9.02
CA VAL A 232 5.75 -16.39 -8.64
C VAL A 232 6.59 -16.80 -9.86
N ILE A 233 6.10 -17.73 -10.66
CA ILE A 233 6.81 -18.17 -11.89
C ILE A 233 6.98 -16.98 -12.84
N ILE A 234 5.93 -16.22 -13.12
CA ILE A 234 5.97 -15.03 -13.97
C ILE A 234 6.97 -14.01 -13.40
N PHE A 235 6.95 -13.75 -12.08
CA PHE A 235 7.89 -12.86 -11.44
C PHE A 235 9.36 -13.31 -11.64
N ILE A 236 9.65 -14.60 -11.43
CA ILE A 236 10.99 -15.18 -11.62
C ILE A 236 11.42 -15.02 -13.07
N LEU A 237 10.55 -15.37 -14.03
CA LEU A 237 10.86 -15.25 -15.47
C LEU A 237 11.18 -13.80 -15.86
N MET A 238 10.38 -12.83 -15.39
CA MET A 238 10.64 -11.41 -15.64
C MET A 238 11.97 -10.95 -15.04
N ARG A 239 12.31 -11.40 -13.84
CA ARG A 239 13.57 -11.07 -13.16
C ARG A 239 14.78 -11.69 -13.89
N VAL A 240 14.70 -12.95 -14.25
CA VAL A 240 15.75 -13.65 -15.02
C VAL A 240 15.97 -12.95 -16.37
N ARG A 241 14.88 -12.66 -17.11
CA ARG A 241 14.96 -11.90 -18.37
C ARG A 241 15.67 -10.55 -18.18
N LYS A 242 15.34 -9.83 -17.12
CA LYS A 242 15.99 -8.54 -16.80
C LYS A 242 17.48 -8.72 -16.54
N ILE A 243 17.89 -9.73 -15.76
CA ILE A 243 19.29 -10.04 -15.46
C ILE A 243 20.06 -10.38 -16.75
N LEU A 244 19.46 -11.20 -17.63
CA LEU A 244 20.07 -11.57 -18.91
C LEU A 244 20.26 -10.35 -19.83
N ILE A 245 19.27 -9.46 -19.93
CA ILE A 245 19.39 -8.21 -20.70
C ILE A 245 20.50 -7.32 -20.13
N GLN A 246 20.55 -7.14 -18.81
CA GLN A 246 21.60 -6.34 -18.15
C GLN A 246 23.01 -6.91 -18.43
N ARG A 247 23.16 -8.24 -18.41
CA ARG A 247 24.42 -8.90 -18.79
C ARG A 247 24.82 -8.60 -20.23
N ARG A 248 23.86 -8.69 -21.17
CA ARG A 248 24.13 -8.39 -22.59
C ARG A 248 24.54 -6.93 -22.82
N LEU A 249 24.04 -6.01 -22.00
CA LEU A 249 24.36 -4.59 -22.06
C LEU A 249 25.64 -4.20 -21.28
N GLY A 250 26.36 -5.17 -20.70
CA GLY A 250 27.60 -4.91 -19.95
C GLY A 250 27.40 -4.16 -18.61
N ILE A 251 26.16 -4.10 -18.11
CA ILE A 251 25.86 -3.39 -16.85
C ILE A 251 26.29 -4.29 -15.68
N SER A 252 27.39 -3.90 -15.01
CA SER A 252 27.92 -4.62 -13.85
C SER A 252 27.10 -4.33 -12.60
N GLN A 253 26.10 -5.13 -12.32
CA GLN A 253 25.44 -5.18 -10.99
C GLN A 253 25.77 -6.50 -10.30
N SER A 254 25.87 -6.49 -8.97
CA SER A 254 26.13 -7.70 -8.19
C SER A 254 25.02 -8.74 -8.41
N ILE A 255 25.32 -9.76 -9.20
CA ILE A 255 24.37 -10.85 -9.52
C ILE A 255 23.91 -11.59 -8.27
N PRO A 256 24.80 -11.95 -7.29
CA PRO A 256 24.37 -12.58 -6.05
C PRO A 256 23.29 -11.81 -5.32
N GLY A 257 23.40 -10.47 -5.21
CA GLY A 257 22.41 -9.64 -4.55
C GLY A 257 21.05 -9.61 -5.27
N GLN A 258 21.04 -9.70 -6.61
CA GLN A 258 19.80 -9.78 -7.39
C GLN A 258 19.13 -11.15 -7.21
N ILE A 259 19.89 -12.24 -7.17
CA ILE A 259 19.35 -13.59 -6.94
C ILE A 259 18.79 -13.70 -5.52
N VAL A 260 19.52 -13.25 -4.49
CA VAL A 260 19.04 -13.26 -3.11
C VAL A 260 17.73 -12.49 -2.98
N SER A 261 17.66 -11.28 -3.54
CA SER A 261 16.41 -10.50 -3.50
C SER A 261 15.25 -11.16 -4.26
N MET A 262 15.53 -11.85 -5.37
CA MET A 262 14.54 -12.60 -6.13
C MET A 262 13.98 -13.77 -5.31
N VAL A 263 14.86 -14.56 -4.69
CA VAL A 263 14.47 -15.71 -3.85
C VAL A 263 13.65 -15.25 -2.64
N LEU A 264 14.09 -14.19 -1.95
CA LEU A 264 13.34 -13.67 -0.79
C LEU A 264 11.95 -13.18 -1.18
N ILE A 265 11.80 -12.43 -2.27
CA ILE A 265 10.49 -11.96 -2.73
C ILE A 265 9.61 -13.13 -3.15
N ALA A 266 10.16 -14.12 -3.88
CA ALA A 266 9.44 -15.32 -4.27
C ALA A 266 8.96 -16.12 -3.03
N ALA A 267 9.79 -16.28 -2.02
CA ALA A 267 9.42 -16.94 -0.76
C ALA A 267 8.27 -16.23 -0.04
N VAL A 268 8.32 -14.89 0.05
CA VAL A 268 7.23 -14.09 0.61
C VAL A 268 5.95 -14.23 -0.20
N MET A 269 6.03 -14.23 -1.52
CA MET A 269 4.85 -14.41 -2.39
C MET A 269 4.24 -15.81 -2.21
N ILE A 270 5.05 -16.86 -2.12
CA ILE A 270 4.57 -18.23 -1.87
C ILE A 270 3.89 -18.31 -0.50
N TRP A 271 4.55 -17.78 0.53
CA TRP A 271 4.00 -17.75 1.90
C TRP A 271 2.67 -17.01 1.97
N LEU A 272 2.57 -15.83 1.33
CA LEU A 272 1.34 -15.04 1.28
C LEU A 272 0.22 -15.79 0.53
N SER A 273 0.55 -16.41 -0.61
CA SER A 273 -0.41 -17.21 -1.39
C SER A 273 -0.93 -18.41 -0.58
N PHE A 274 -0.05 -19.05 0.19
CA PHE A 274 -0.42 -20.13 1.10
C PHE A 274 -1.37 -19.64 2.19
N GLN A 275 -1.05 -18.52 2.86
CA GLN A 275 -1.91 -17.93 3.89
C GLN A 275 -3.30 -17.55 3.37
N LEU A 276 -3.37 -16.94 2.17
CA LEU A 276 -4.64 -16.62 1.52
C LEU A 276 -5.43 -17.89 1.17
N SER A 277 -4.74 -18.93 0.68
CA SER A 277 -5.36 -20.22 0.34
C SER A 277 -5.95 -20.92 1.57
N CYS A 278 -5.32 -20.80 2.73
CA CYS A 278 -5.83 -21.33 4.00
C CYS A 278 -7.11 -20.62 4.50
N TYR A 279 -7.38 -19.38 4.00
CA TYR A 279 -8.55 -18.61 4.43
C TYR A 279 -9.37 -18.12 3.25
N ARG A 280 -10.32 -18.89 2.77
CA ARG A 280 -11.30 -18.58 1.70
C ARG A 280 -10.71 -18.26 0.32
N GLY A 281 -9.39 -18.13 0.16
CA GLY A 281 -8.73 -17.83 -1.11
C GLY A 281 -8.49 -16.35 -1.36
N LEU A 282 -8.39 -15.95 -2.64
CA LEU A 282 -8.03 -14.60 -3.07
C LEU A 282 -9.22 -13.63 -2.91
N PRO A 283 -9.13 -12.61 -2.05
CA PRO A 283 -10.19 -11.62 -1.91
C PRO A 283 -10.25 -10.69 -3.14
N MET A 284 -11.45 -10.37 -3.63
CA MET A 284 -11.67 -9.45 -4.77
C MET A 284 -11.03 -8.08 -4.54
N VAL A 285 -10.98 -7.61 -3.31
CA VAL A 285 -10.28 -6.36 -2.93
C VAL A 285 -8.81 -6.36 -3.36
N LEU A 286 -8.11 -7.51 -3.29
CA LEU A 286 -6.72 -7.62 -3.74
C LEU A 286 -6.60 -7.43 -5.26
N VAL A 287 -7.61 -7.84 -6.02
CA VAL A 287 -7.67 -7.60 -7.48
C VAL A 287 -7.76 -6.11 -7.76
N TRP A 288 -8.62 -5.38 -7.05
CA TRP A 288 -8.75 -3.93 -7.18
C TRP A 288 -7.46 -3.20 -6.80
N ILE A 289 -6.84 -3.58 -5.67
CA ILE A 289 -5.52 -3.06 -5.26
C ILE A 289 -4.48 -3.32 -6.36
N GLY A 290 -4.39 -4.55 -6.84
CA GLY A 290 -3.43 -4.94 -7.88
C GLY A 290 -3.62 -4.16 -9.18
N LEU A 291 -4.87 -3.94 -9.60
CA LEU A 291 -5.21 -3.14 -10.78
C LEU A 291 -4.75 -1.68 -10.61
N VAL A 292 -5.09 -1.04 -9.49
CA VAL A 292 -4.65 0.33 -9.21
C VAL A 292 -3.13 0.41 -9.18
N LEU A 293 -2.46 -0.43 -8.40
CA LEU A 293 -1.00 -0.44 -8.30
C LEU A 293 -0.33 -0.68 -9.66
N GLY A 294 -0.85 -1.59 -10.46
CA GLY A 294 -0.34 -1.90 -11.82
C GLY A 294 -0.46 -0.71 -12.76
N ILE A 295 -1.65 -0.09 -12.83
CA ILE A 295 -1.89 1.10 -13.67
C ILE A 295 -0.95 2.24 -13.27
N TYR A 296 -0.87 2.56 -11.98
CA TYR A 296 -0.09 3.71 -11.53
C TYR A 296 1.42 3.44 -11.50
N GLN A 297 1.84 2.20 -11.34
CA GLN A 297 3.23 1.80 -11.59
C GLN A 297 3.59 2.03 -13.07
N TYR A 298 2.70 1.70 -14.01
CA TYR A 298 2.90 1.98 -15.42
C TYR A 298 2.90 3.49 -15.71
N VAL A 299 1.90 4.22 -15.19
CA VAL A 299 1.80 5.68 -15.37
C VAL A 299 3.07 6.38 -14.89
N THR A 300 3.53 6.08 -13.68
CA THR A 300 4.70 6.77 -13.09
C THR A 300 6.02 6.41 -13.76
N THR A 301 6.16 5.19 -14.31
CA THR A 301 7.45 4.72 -14.85
C THR A 301 7.56 4.77 -16.36
N LYS A 302 6.44 4.71 -17.11
CA LYS A 302 6.45 4.51 -18.56
C LYS A 302 5.83 5.67 -19.34
N THR A 303 5.01 6.52 -18.73
CA THR A 303 4.32 7.60 -19.44
C THR A 303 5.06 8.93 -19.37
N ALA A 304 4.72 9.85 -20.30
CA ALA A 304 5.22 11.22 -20.28
C ALA A 304 4.76 11.95 -19.00
N MET A 305 3.48 11.75 -18.61
CA MET A 305 2.94 12.36 -17.40
C MET A 305 3.70 11.96 -16.14
N GLY A 306 4.08 10.66 -16.02
CA GLY A 306 4.94 10.20 -14.93
C GLY A 306 6.26 10.97 -14.88
N ARG A 307 6.95 11.12 -16.02
CA ARG A 307 8.20 11.91 -16.07
C ARG A 307 7.98 13.38 -15.69
N HIS A 308 6.86 13.98 -16.11
CA HIS A 308 6.52 15.36 -15.75
C HIS A 308 6.27 15.52 -14.24
N LEU A 309 5.62 14.56 -13.57
CA LEU A 309 5.44 14.55 -12.11
C LEU A 309 6.78 14.64 -11.37
N TYR A 310 7.75 13.81 -11.74
CA TYR A 310 9.09 13.84 -11.17
C TYR A 310 9.87 15.13 -11.50
N ALA A 311 9.76 15.61 -12.74
CA ALA A 311 10.45 16.81 -13.19
C ALA A 311 9.95 18.07 -12.46
N VAL A 312 8.62 18.23 -12.35
CA VAL A 312 8.00 19.37 -11.64
C VAL A 312 8.43 19.38 -10.17
N GLY A 313 8.41 18.24 -9.50
CA GLY A 313 8.85 18.15 -8.10
C GLY A 313 10.35 18.29 -7.90
N GLY A 314 11.16 18.01 -8.92
CA GLY A 314 12.60 18.23 -8.88
C GLY A 314 12.97 19.72 -9.03
N ASN A 315 12.42 20.38 -10.04
CA ASN A 315 12.56 21.82 -10.23
C ASN A 315 11.44 22.32 -11.18
N GLU A 316 10.42 22.95 -10.60
CA GLU A 316 9.29 23.44 -11.34
C GLU A 316 9.67 24.50 -12.37
N LYS A 317 10.55 25.46 -12.00
CA LYS A 317 10.96 26.55 -12.91
C LYS A 317 11.71 26.01 -14.13
N ALA A 318 12.67 25.11 -13.93
CA ALA A 318 13.39 24.47 -15.03
C ALA A 318 12.47 23.63 -15.90
N THR A 319 11.50 22.93 -15.31
CA THR A 319 10.52 22.13 -16.03
C THR A 319 9.59 23.00 -16.88
N ALA A 320 9.14 24.14 -16.37
CA ALA A 320 8.35 25.12 -17.13
C ALA A 320 9.13 25.69 -18.31
N LEU A 321 10.41 26.04 -18.11
CA LEU A 321 11.30 26.53 -19.18
C LEU A 321 11.54 25.48 -20.28
N SER A 322 11.44 24.18 -19.93
CA SER A 322 11.51 23.08 -20.90
C SER A 322 10.21 22.87 -21.67
N GLY A 323 9.22 23.78 -21.54
CA GLY A 323 7.95 23.75 -22.29
C GLY A 323 6.85 22.88 -21.65
N VAL A 324 7.07 22.29 -20.49
CA VAL A 324 6.05 21.51 -19.79
C VAL A 324 5.02 22.42 -19.10
N LYS A 325 3.75 22.21 -19.36
CA LYS A 325 2.65 22.94 -18.69
C LYS A 325 2.48 22.44 -17.25
N THR A 326 3.27 22.97 -16.28
CA THR A 326 3.30 22.51 -14.89
C THR A 326 1.92 22.53 -14.23
N ARG A 327 1.08 23.54 -14.55
CA ARG A 327 -0.31 23.64 -14.10
C ARG A 327 -1.14 22.38 -14.40
N ASN A 328 -0.98 21.82 -15.60
CA ASN A 328 -1.71 20.62 -16.00
C ASN A 328 -1.22 19.38 -15.23
N VAL A 329 0.05 19.35 -14.83
CA VAL A 329 0.62 18.26 -14.04
C VAL A 329 0.05 18.27 -12.62
N TYR A 330 -0.05 19.45 -12.00
CA TYR A 330 -0.71 19.61 -10.69
C TYR A 330 -2.19 19.21 -10.77
N TRP A 331 -2.91 19.75 -11.76
CA TRP A 331 -4.33 19.45 -11.94
C TRP A 331 -4.58 17.95 -12.13
N PHE A 332 -3.75 17.30 -12.94
CA PHE A 332 -3.81 15.85 -13.15
C PHE A 332 -3.60 15.08 -11.85
N ALA A 333 -2.62 15.45 -11.02
CA ALA A 333 -2.34 14.77 -9.75
C ALA A 333 -3.56 14.83 -8.82
N TYR A 334 -4.17 16.03 -8.67
CA TYR A 334 -5.35 16.19 -7.80
C TYR A 334 -6.62 15.55 -8.36
N ALA A 335 -6.85 15.60 -9.66
CA ALA A 335 -7.98 14.90 -10.29
C ALA A 335 -7.87 13.38 -10.07
N ASN A 336 -6.66 12.83 -10.18
CA ASN A 336 -6.44 11.40 -9.99
C ASN A 336 -6.59 10.96 -8.52
N ILE A 337 -6.08 11.73 -7.55
CA ILE A 337 -6.26 11.37 -6.14
C ILE A 337 -7.75 11.44 -5.76
N GLY A 338 -8.50 12.39 -6.29
CA GLY A 338 -9.95 12.44 -6.13
C GLY A 338 -10.66 11.21 -6.70
N LEU A 339 -10.30 10.78 -7.93
CA LEU A 339 -10.82 9.54 -8.52
C LEU A 339 -10.55 8.33 -7.64
N LEU A 340 -9.31 8.22 -7.12
CA LEU A 340 -8.92 7.14 -6.22
C LEU A 340 -9.61 7.24 -4.86
N ALA A 341 -9.93 8.45 -4.37
CA ALA A 341 -10.76 8.62 -3.19
C ALA A 341 -12.19 8.10 -3.41
N GLY A 342 -12.77 8.34 -4.60
CA GLY A 342 -14.05 7.72 -4.99
C GLY A 342 -13.99 6.19 -4.96
N LEU A 343 -12.94 5.59 -5.53
CA LEU A 343 -12.73 4.13 -5.49
C LEU A 343 -12.53 3.62 -4.06
N ALA A 344 -11.74 4.32 -3.24
CA ALA A 344 -11.56 3.97 -1.84
C ALA A 344 -12.90 4.06 -1.06
N GLY A 345 -13.78 5.00 -1.41
CA GLY A 345 -15.14 5.10 -0.89
C GLY A 345 -15.98 3.85 -1.20
N ILE A 346 -15.91 3.35 -2.44
CA ILE A 346 -16.57 2.10 -2.84
C ILE A 346 -16.06 0.93 -2.01
N LEU A 347 -14.74 0.75 -1.90
CA LEU A 347 -14.14 -0.35 -1.13
C LEU A 347 -14.45 -0.26 0.36
N THR A 348 -14.46 0.96 0.93
CA THR A 348 -14.78 1.20 2.34
C THR A 348 -16.24 0.91 2.63
N ALA A 349 -17.16 1.39 1.79
CA ALA A 349 -18.59 1.12 1.91
C ALA A 349 -18.93 -0.37 1.78
N ALA A 350 -18.31 -1.05 0.81
CA ALA A 350 -18.52 -2.48 0.61
C ALA A 350 -17.97 -3.31 1.78
N ARG A 351 -16.79 -2.94 2.32
CA ARG A 351 -16.22 -3.59 3.49
C ARG A 351 -17.07 -3.40 4.74
N GLY A 352 -17.53 -2.17 4.98
CA GLY A 352 -18.37 -1.81 6.12
C GLY A 352 -19.81 -2.29 6.00
N LYS A 353 -20.21 -2.86 4.84
CA LYS A 353 -21.61 -3.13 4.48
C LYS A 353 -22.50 -1.90 4.62
N GLY A 354 -21.95 -0.75 4.35
CA GLY A 354 -22.56 0.56 4.54
C GLY A 354 -21.50 1.61 4.82
N ILE A 355 -21.94 2.82 5.04
CA ILE A 355 -21.08 3.95 5.37
C ILE A 355 -21.55 4.61 6.66
N ASP A 356 -20.61 5.02 7.49
CA ASP A 356 -20.82 5.77 8.70
C ASP A 356 -20.20 7.16 8.54
N PRO A 357 -20.81 8.24 9.10
CA PRO A 357 -20.26 9.60 9.00
C PRO A 357 -18.82 9.75 9.52
N THR A 358 -18.38 8.86 10.41
CA THR A 358 -17.01 8.85 10.95
C THR A 358 -15.99 8.17 10.05
N TYR A 359 -16.43 7.45 9.02
CA TYR A 359 -15.52 6.78 8.08
C TYR A 359 -14.66 7.81 7.34
N GLY A 360 -13.46 7.38 6.99
CA GLY A 360 -12.48 8.26 6.33
C GLY A 360 -11.68 9.14 7.29
N GLU A 361 -11.99 9.20 8.59
CA GLU A 361 -11.16 9.94 9.54
C GLU A 361 -9.77 9.32 9.67
N GLY A 362 -8.73 10.15 9.43
CA GLY A 362 -7.34 9.73 9.51
C GLY A 362 -6.83 8.91 8.31
N TYR A 363 -7.66 8.68 7.27
CA TYR A 363 -7.24 7.98 6.05
C TYR A 363 -6.17 8.77 5.30
N GLU A 364 -6.23 10.10 5.33
CA GLU A 364 -5.19 10.98 4.82
C GLU A 364 -3.85 10.74 5.52
N MET A 365 -3.84 10.59 6.84
CA MET A 365 -2.62 10.33 7.61
C MET A 365 -1.99 8.98 7.23
N ASP A 366 -2.80 7.94 7.10
CA ASP A 366 -2.33 6.62 6.69
C ASP A 366 -1.73 6.64 5.28
N ALA A 367 -2.37 7.35 4.33
CA ALA A 367 -1.89 7.49 2.96
C ALA A 367 -0.58 8.30 2.87
N ILE A 368 -0.48 9.41 3.61
CA ILE A 368 0.71 10.25 3.70
C ILE A 368 1.86 9.47 4.34
N ALA A 369 1.61 8.82 5.48
CA ALA A 369 2.59 8.00 6.17
C ALA A 369 3.12 6.87 5.28
N ALA A 370 2.24 6.17 4.56
CA ALA A 370 2.63 5.13 3.61
C ALA A 370 3.59 5.66 2.53
N CYS A 371 3.36 6.87 2.02
CA CYS A 371 4.24 7.49 1.02
C CYS A 371 5.61 7.84 1.60
N PHE A 372 5.67 8.50 2.77
CA PHE A 372 6.94 8.94 3.38
C PHE A 372 7.75 7.76 3.91
N ILE A 373 7.11 6.82 4.60
CA ILE A 373 7.73 5.55 4.99
C ILE A 373 8.23 4.80 3.75
N GLY A 374 7.48 4.84 2.63
CA GLY A 374 7.87 4.27 1.36
C GLY A 374 9.01 4.99 0.64
N GLY A 375 9.56 6.06 1.22
CA GLY A 375 10.72 6.82 0.71
C GLY A 375 10.35 7.90 -0.31
N ALA A 376 9.11 8.38 -0.33
CA ALA A 376 8.76 9.60 -1.05
C ALA A 376 9.36 10.82 -0.33
N SER A 377 9.73 11.85 -1.10
CA SER A 377 10.32 13.06 -0.55
C SER A 377 9.28 14.08 -0.13
N ALA A 378 9.40 14.63 1.08
CA ALA A 378 8.61 15.78 1.51
C ALA A 378 8.85 17.04 0.65
N TYR A 379 9.93 17.07 -0.11
CA TYR A 379 10.23 18.15 -1.06
C TYR A 379 9.82 17.85 -2.51
N GLY A 380 9.24 16.68 -2.76
CA GLY A 380 8.84 16.22 -4.09
C GLY A 380 9.98 15.60 -4.92
N GLY A 381 9.70 15.30 -6.18
CA GLY A 381 10.66 14.81 -7.17
C GLY A 381 11.22 13.41 -6.96
N THR A 382 10.97 12.77 -5.82
CA THR A 382 11.45 11.42 -5.52
C THR A 382 10.40 10.60 -4.79
N GLY A 383 10.27 9.35 -5.19
CA GLY A 383 9.31 8.38 -4.64
C GLY A 383 9.09 7.27 -5.66
N LYS A 384 8.63 6.10 -5.22
CA LYS A 384 8.33 4.96 -6.09
C LYS A 384 7.09 4.25 -5.58
N VAL A 385 6.23 3.80 -6.49
CA VAL A 385 5.05 2.98 -6.13
C VAL A 385 5.46 1.74 -5.33
N SER A 386 6.55 1.07 -5.71
CA SER A 386 7.04 -0.09 -4.96
C SER A 386 7.48 0.22 -3.53
N GLY A 387 8.03 1.40 -3.27
CA GLY A 387 8.35 1.87 -1.92
C GLY A 387 7.08 2.16 -1.13
N MET A 388 6.13 2.89 -1.73
CA MET A 388 4.83 3.20 -1.13
C MET A 388 4.06 1.93 -0.74
N ILE A 389 4.12 0.85 -1.54
CA ILE A 389 3.52 -0.44 -1.19
C ILE A 389 4.08 -0.97 0.14
N ILE A 390 5.40 -0.89 0.36
CA ILE A 390 6.03 -1.31 1.63
C ILE A 390 5.54 -0.42 2.78
N GLY A 391 5.43 0.89 2.55
CA GLY A 391 4.87 1.81 3.54
C GLY A 391 3.41 1.52 3.87
N ALA A 392 2.58 1.24 2.86
CA ALA A 392 1.18 0.86 3.04
C ALA A 392 1.02 -0.47 3.79
N LEU A 393 1.89 -1.45 3.52
CA LEU A 393 1.95 -2.70 4.29
C LEU A 393 2.33 -2.44 5.74
N LEU A 394 3.31 -1.57 6.00
CA LEU A 394 3.71 -1.22 7.36
C LEU A 394 2.54 -0.56 8.12
N MET A 395 1.85 0.41 7.51
CA MET A 395 0.65 1.02 8.11
C MET A 395 -0.43 -0.02 8.34
N GLY A 396 -0.63 -0.96 7.40
CA GLY A 396 -1.56 -2.07 7.56
C GLY A 396 -1.22 -2.97 8.75
N VAL A 397 0.06 -3.31 8.94
CA VAL A 397 0.54 -4.10 10.09
C VAL A 397 0.32 -3.33 11.40
N ILE A 398 0.62 -2.04 11.44
CA ILE A 398 0.39 -1.20 12.62
C ILE A 398 -1.11 -1.15 12.95
N ASN A 399 -1.98 -0.83 11.97
CA ASN A 399 -3.42 -0.76 12.17
C ASN A 399 -3.99 -2.10 12.66
N LYS A 400 -3.67 -3.20 11.97
CA LYS A 400 -4.16 -4.54 12.35
C LYS A 400 -3.58 -5.01 13.67
N GLY A 401 -2.30 -4.76 13.91
CA GLY A 401 -1.62 -5.09 15.17
C GLY A 401 -2.27 -4.38 16.35
N MET A 402 -2.52 -3.08 16.26
CA MET A 402 -3.20 -2.33 17.32
C MET A 402 -4.60 -2.88 17.63
N ILE A 403 -5.35 -3.28 16.61
CA ILE A 403 -6.67 -3.90 16.79
C ILE A 403 -6.54 -5.25 17.52
N ILE A 404 -5.57 -6.09 17.14
CA ILE A 404 -5.35 -7.42 17.75
C ILE A 404 -4.98 -7.31 19.23
N ILE A 405 -4.15 -6.33 19.60
CA ILE A 405 -3.74 -6.12 21.00
C ILE A 405 -4.79 -5.32 21.81
N GLY A 406 -5.87 -4.86 21.16
CA GLY A 406 -6.98 -4.18 21.85
C GLY A 406 -6.73 -2.71 22.17
N VAL A 407 -5.90 -2.01 21.39
CA VAL A 407 -5.68 -0.56 21.55
C VAL A 407 -6.94 0.21 21.22
N ASP A 408 -7.35 1.11 22.11
CA ASP A 408 -8.49 2.00 21.91
C ASP A 408 -8.35 2.85 20.62
N ALA A 409 -9.47 3.11 19.94
CA ALA A 409 -9.50 3.82 18.67
C ALA A 409 -8.92 5.24 18.75
N ASN A 410 -9.08 5.94 19.87
CA ASN A 410 -8.53 7.27 20.06
C ASN A 410 -7.01 7.20 20.21
N PHE A 411 -6.50 6.19 20.95
CA PHE A 411 -5.07 6.00 21.10
C PHE A 411 -4.41 5.54 19.78
N GLN A 412 -5.13 4.81 18.93
CA GLN A 412 -4.66 4.50 17.57
C GLN A 412 -4.38 5.78 16.75
N LYS A 413 -5.20 6.83 16.89
CA LYS A 413 -4.96 8.14 16.24
C LYS A 413 -3.66 8.78 16.72
N VAL A 414 -3.35 8.69 18.02
CA VAL A 414 -2.09 9.19 18.59
C VAL A 414 -0.89 8.45 18.00
N VAL A 415 -0.93 7.13 17.96
CA VAL A 415 0.15 6.30 17.37
C VAL A 415 0.37 6.65 15.90
N LYS A 416 -0.69 6.78 15.10
CA LYS A 416 -0.61 7.19 13.69
C LYS A 416 0.06 8.55 13.51
N GLY A 417 -0.31 9.53 14.34
CA GLY A 417 0.31 10.86 14.34
C GLY A 417 1.80 10.81 14.63
N ILE A 418 2.21 10.03 15.65
CA ILE A 418 3.63 9.84 16.00
C ILE A 418 4.38 9.14 14.85
N VAL A 419 3.81 8.09 14.27
CA VAL A 419 4.42 7.35 13.14
C VAL A 419 4.63 8.28 11.94
N LEU A 420 3.63 9.10 11.61
CA LEU A 420 3.74 10.09 10.53
C LEU A 420 4.86 11.09 10.80
N LEU A 421 4.91 11.65 12.02
CA LEU A 421 5.95 12.62 12.40
C LEU A 421 7.34 12.01 12.29
N LEU A 422 7.54 10.79 12.80
CA LEU A 422 8.80 10.07 12.73
C LEU A 422 9.22 9.77 11.28
N ALA A 423 8.26 9.39 10.42
CA ALA A 423 8.52 9.12 9.01
C ALA A 423 9.02 10.36 8.27
N VAL A 424 8.33 11.49 8.46
CA VAL A 424 8.73 12.78 7.86
C VAL A 424 10.07 13.26 8.41
N MET A 425 10.27 13.19 9.72
CA MET A 425 11.53 13.57 10.37
C MET A 425 12.71 12.76 9.80
N PHE A 426 12.54 11.46 9.64
CA PHE A 426 13.57 10.58 9.07
C PHE A 426 13.89 10.96 7.61
N ASP A 427 12.89 11.26 6.77
CA ASP A 427 13.12 11.71 5.39
C ASP A 427 13.92 13.02 5.35
N VAL A 428 13.52 14.02 6.15
CA VAL A 428 14.18 15.33 6.21
C VAL A 428 15.62 15.19 6.70
N MET A 429 15.86 14.43 7.77
CA MET A 429 17.22 14.24 8.33
C MET A 429 18.13 13.48 7.36
N SER A 430 17.62 12.42 6.72
CA SER A 430 18.38 11.62 5.74
C SER A 430 18.85 12.44 4.53
N LYS A 431 18.09 13.47 4.15
CA LYS A 431 18.46 14.36 3.01
C LYS A 431 19.37 15.50 3.42
N ARG A 432 19.27 15.98 4.66
CA ARG A 432 20.15 17.03 5.19
C ARG A 432 21.62 16.58 5.23
N GLN A 433 21.86 15.29 5.47
CA GLN A 433 23.22 14.71 5.45
C GLN A 433 23.81 14.54 4.04
N LYS A 434 23.02 14.68 2.97
CA LYS A 434 23.47 14.52 1.58
C LYS A 434 23.70 15.85 0.85
N ARG A 435 23.34 16.97 1.47
CA ARG A 435 23.70 18.34 1.05
C ARG A 435 24.95 18.80 1.79
#